data_484a073c7c0deb65d2d01acbc4d0c2c0
#
_entry.id   484a073c7c0deb65d2d01acbc4d0c2c0
#
_cell.length_a   1.000
_cell.length_b   1.000
_cell.length_c   1.000
_cell.angle_alpha   90.00
_cell.angle_beta   90.00
_cell.angle_gamma   90.00
#
_symmetry.space_group_name_H-M   'P 1'
#
loop_
_entity.id
_entity.type
_entity.pdbx_description
1 polymer ?
#
loop_
_entity_poly.entity_id
_entity_poly.type
_entity_poly.pdbx_seq_one_letter_code
_entity_poly.pdbx_strand_id
1 'polypeptide(L)'
;NSIFSGLMPLQIEKMFPELWVDEDSEEGKNLNEAPLIQTQIERFRKKYTFSYHKVHDSQYNDKLLIIVPSLLHNQLNVVVLNFVDMLSHARTENKMIRELAQSEAAYRSLTRSWFQHSGTLELFKRIAGKGYKVIVTTDHGTIRVDNPEKVIGDKNTNTNLRYKVGKNLNYNPKDVFDIRFPDKAGL
;
A
#
# COMPACT_ATOMS: atom_id res chain seq x y z
N ASN A 1 2.47 1.69 -5.95
CA ASN A 1 3.42 2.03 -7.02
C ASN A 1 3.99 3.45 -6.89
N SER A 2 3.17 4.48 -6.70
CA SER A 2 3.62 5.89 -6.65
C SER A 2 4.67 6.18 -5.57
N ILE A 3 4.55 5.59 -4.37
CA ILE A 3 5.53 5.77 -3.30
C ILE A 3 6.92 5.23 -3.68
N PHE A 4 6.99 4.17 -4.48
CA PHE A 4 8.23 3.52 -4.90
C PHE A 4 8.85 4.16 -6.14
N SER A 5 8.02 4.70 -7.03
CA SER A 5 8.52 5.42 -8.20
C SER A 5 8.81 6.90 -7.93
N GLY A 6 8.17 7.50 -6.92
CA GLY A 6 8.17 8.94 -6.72
C GLY A 6 7.49 9.71 -7.87
N LEU A 7 6.51 9.07 -8.54
CA LEU A 7 5.77 9.61 -9.68
C LEU A 7 4.27 9.44 -9.47
N MET A 8 3.48 10.30 -10.08
CA MET A 8 2.03 10.13 -10.15
C MET A 8 1.65 8.99 -11.13
N PRO A 9 0.47 8.36 -10.99
CA PRO A 9 0.05 7.25 -11.83
C PRO A 9 0.23 7.48 -13.33
N LEU A 10 -0.30 8.58 -13.85
CA LEU A 10 -0.17 8.94 -15.26
C LEU A 10 1.28 9.12 -15.72
N GLN A 11 2.18 9.55 -14.81
CA GLN A 11 3.59 9.67 -15.13
C GLN A 11 4.27 8.31 -15.20
N ILE A 12 3.86 7.35 -14.34
CA ILE A 12 4.36 5.97 -14.40
C ILE A 12 3.97 5.35 -15.72
N GLU A 13 2.70 5.43 -16.09
CA GLU A 13 2.17 4.91 -17.35
C GLU A 13 2.94 5.45 -18.57
N LYS A 14 3.18 6.76 -18.62
CA LYS A 14 3.88 7.40 -19.74
C LYS A 14 5.38 7.12 -19.81
N MET A 15 6.04 7.06 -18.66
CA MET A 15 7.50 6.90 -18.59
C MET A 15 7.94 5.44 -18.56
N PHE A 16 7.11 4.55 -18.04
CA PHE A 16 7.41 3.14 -17.79
C PHE A 16 6.18 2.28 -18.11
N PRO A 17 5.68 2.30 -19.36
CA PRO A 17 4.46 1.57 -19.74
C PRO A 17 4.57 0.07 -19.47
N GLU A 18 5.78 -0.50 -19.53
CA GLU A 18 6.05 -1.90 -19.22
C GLU A 18 5.92 -2.24 -17.73
N LEU A 19 5.96 -1.23 -16.85
CA LEU A 19 5.77 -1.38 -15.40
C LEU A 19 4.38 -0.94 -14.96
N TRP A 20 3.58 -0.43 -15.88
CA TRP A 20 2.20 -0.07 -15.63
C TRP A 20 1.30 -1.31 -15.65
N VAL A 21 0.39 -1.37 -14.71
CA VAL A 21 -0.62 -2.44 -14.63
C VAL A 21 -1.96 -1.76 -14.45
N ASP A 22 -2.87 -2.03 -15.37
CA ASP A 22 -4.22 -1.48 -15.35
C ASP A 22 -5.03 -2.00 -14.16
N GLU A 23 -6.01 -1.21 -13.75
CA GLU A 23 -6.84 -1.50 -12.58
C GLU A 23 -7.63 -2.81 -12.71
N ASP A 24 -7.96 -3.19 -13.92
CA ASP A 24 -8.74 -4.38 -14.25
C ASP A 24 -7.88 -5.63 -14.52
N SER A 25 -6.56 -5.55 -14.34
CA SER A 25 -5.67 -6.68 -14.56
C SER A 25 -5.88 -7.79 -13.54
N GLU A 26 -6.07 -9.03 -14.02
CA GLU A 26 -6.19 -10.23 -13.17
C GLU A 26 -4.88 -10.58 -12.45
N GLU A 27 -3.74 -10.13 -12.95
CA GLU A 27 -2.41 -10.43 -12.40
C GLU A 27 -2.09 -9.71 -11.08
N GLY A 28 -2.99 -8.84 -10.64
CA GLY A 28 -2.87 -8.11 -9.39
C GLY A 28 -2.09 -6.79 -9.51
N LYS A 29 -2.45 -5.89 -8.64
CA LYS A 29 -1.84 -4.57 -8.49
C LYS A 29 -0.53 -4.72 -7.71
N ASN A 30 0.44 -3.88 -7.94
CA ASN A 30 1.68 -3.80 -7.15
C ASN A 30 2.69 -4.94 -7.40
N LEU A 31 2.78 -5.45 -8.62
CA LEU A 31 3.80 -6.43 -9.00
C LEU A 31 5.17 -5.79 -9.28
N ASN A 32 5.18 -4.53 -9.73
CA ASN A 32 6.37 -3.85 -10.23
C ASN A 32 7.01 -2.87 -9.22
N GLU A 33 6.78 -3.09 -7.92
CA GLU A 33 7.30 -2.18 -6.87
C GLU A 33 8.84 -2.14 -6.85
N ALA A 34 9.51 -3.28 -6.93
CA ALA A 34 10.97 -3.33 -6.96
C ALA A 34 11.59 -2.71 -8.22
N PRO A 35 11.12 -3.00 -9.45
CA PRO A 35 11.53 -2.27 -10.65
C PRO A 35 11.31 -0.75 -10.55
N LEU A 36 10.18 -0.31 -9.97
CA LEU A 36 9.90 1.11 -9.79
C LEU A 36 10.87 1.80 -8.82
N ILE A 37 11.33 1.11 -7.76
CA ILE A 37 12.39 1.60 -6.90
C ILE A 37 13.69 1.77 -7.70
N GLN A 38 14.03 0.80 -8.52
CA GLN A 38 15.22 0.86 -9.37
C GLN A 38 15.17 2.08 -10.29
N THR A 39 14.06 2.30 -11.00
CA THR A 39 13.89 3.48 -11.87
C THR A 39 14.01 4.80 -11.10
N GLN A 40 13.52 4.83 -9.85
CA GLN A 40 13.64 6.01 -9.01
C GLN A 40 15.10 6.30 -8.65
N ILE A 41 15.86 5.29 -8.22
CA ILE A 41 17.28 5.41 -7.89
C ILE A 41 18.07 5.94 -9.10
N GLU A 42 17.82 5.39 -10.28
CA GLU A 42 18.48 5.79 -11.53
C GLU A 42 18.15 7.22 -11.96
N ARG A 43 16.87 7.63 -11.86
CA ARG A 43 16.45 9.02 -12.15
C ARG A 43 17.13 10.05 -11.25
N PHE A 44 17.39 9.70 -10.00
CA PHE A 44 18.17 10.53 -9.08
C PHE A 44 19.69 10.39 -9.29
N ARG A 45 20.13 9.67 -10.33
CA ARG A 45 21.56 9.44 -10.64
C ARG A 45 22.34 8.86 -9.45
N LYS A 46 21.68 8.02 -8.67
CA LYS A 46 22.28 7.30 -7.53
C LYS A 46 22.64 5.88 -7.94
N LYS A 47 23.64 5.31 -7.26
CA LYS A 47 24.08 3.93 -7.45
C LYS A 47 23.96 3.21 -6.09
N TYR A 48 22.74 3.13 -5.57
CA TYR A 48 22.49 2.42 -4.32
C TYR A 48 22.22 0.95 -4.59
N THR A 49 22.88 0.10 -3.81
CA THR A 49 22.42 -1.28 -3.67
C THR A 49 21.17 -1.29 -2.82
N PHE A 50 20.15 -2.01 -3.26
CA PHE A 50 18.89 -2.10 -2.52
C PHE A 50 18.34 -3.52 -2.49
N SER A 51 17.49 -3.80 -1.52
CA SER A 51 16.65 -4.98 -1.48
C SER A 51 15.19 -4.61 -1.28
N TYR A 52 14.30 -5.43 -1.79
CA TYR A 52 12.86 -5.29 -1.63
C TYR A 52 12.26 -6.60 -1.13
N HIS A 53 11.48 -6.52 -0.05
CA HIS A 53 10.84 -7.67 0.59
C HIS A 53 9.39 -7.35 0.90
N LYS A 54 8.48 -8.17 0.40
CA LYS A 54 7.05 -8.04 0.67
C LYS A 54 6.58 -9.20 1.54
N VAL A 55 6.14 -8.89 2.75
CA VAL A 55 5.70 -9.86 3.75
C VAL A 55 4.20 -10.05 3.64
N HIS A 56 3.79 -11.20 3.10
CA HIS A 56 2.38 -11.53 2.88
C HIS A 56 1.79 -12.36 4.03
N ASP A 57 2.60 -13.17 4.70
CA ASP A 57 2.16 -14.11 5.73
C ASP A 57 3.20 -14.29 6.86
N SER A 58 2.83 -15.09 7.87
CA SER A 58 3.71 -15.36 9.01
C SER A 58 4.98 -16.14 8.64
N GLN A 59 4.91 -17.05 7.68
CA GLN A 59 6.07 -17.84 7.23
C GLN A 59 7.12 -16.95 6.55
N TYR A 60 6.67 -15.92 5.86
CA TYR A 60 7.57 -14.95 5.23
C TYR A 60 8.28 -14.08 6.28
N ASN A 61 7.65 -13.82 7.41
CA ASN A 61 8.30 -13.14 8.53
C ASN A 61 9.53 -13.92 9.03
N ASP A 62 9.41 -15.23 9.17
CA ASP A 62 10.53 -16.08 9.61
C ASP A 62 11.66 -16.10 8.57
N LYS A 63 11.31 -16.17 7.28
CA LYS A 63 12.28 -16.04 6.18
C LYS A 63 13.01 -14.70 6.22
N LEU A 64 12.28 -13.61 6.50
CA LEU A 64 12.87 -12.27 6.62
C LEU A 64 13.93 -12.21 7.72
N LEU A 65 13.70 -12.86 8.85
CA LEU A 65 14.68 -12.95 9.93
C LEU A 65 15.97 -13.67 9.52
N ILE A 66 15.87 -14.67 8.63
CA ILE A 66 17.02 -15.40 8.10
C ILE A 66 17.88 -14.51 7.19
N ILE A 67 17.25 -13.62 6.41
CA ILE A 67 17.96 -12.77 5.45
C ILE A 67 18.48 -11.45 6.06
N VAL A 68 18.21 -11.17 7.33
CA VAL A 68 18.71 -9.94 7.99
C VAL A 68 20.19 -9.70 7.78
N PRO A 69 21.09 -10.71 7.87
CA PRO A 69 22.51 -10.49 7.58
C PRO A 69 22.79 -9.95 6.19
N SER A 70 22.03 -10.37 5.18
CA SER A 70 22.19 -9.89 3.80
C SER A 70 21.69 -8.46 3.61
N LEU A 71 20.70 -8.04 4.41
CA LEU A 71 20.19 -6.65 4.39
C LEU A 71 21.30 -5.65 4.74
N LEU A 72 22.24 -6.06 5.60
CA LEU A 72 23.33 -5.20 6.07
C LEU A 72 24.33 -4.81 4.95
N HIS A 73 24.28 -5.46 3.81
CA HIS A 73 25.13 -5.13 2.65
C HIS A 73 24.50 -4.11 1.71
N ASN A 74 23.22 -3.78 1.89
CA ASN A 74 22.52 -2.82 1.06
C ASN A 74 22.45 -1.44 1.71
N GLN A 75 22.50 -0.40 0.89
CA GLN A 75 22.33 0.98 1.33
C GLN A 75 20.87 1.34 1.55
N LEU A 76 19.95 0.66 0.84
CA LEU A 76 18.50 0.81 0.97
C LEU A 76 17.86 -0.58 1.13
N ASN A 77 17.07 -0.76 2.15
CA ASN A 77 16.25 -1.96 2.29
C ASN A 77 14.79 -1.54 2.43
N VAL A 78 13.95 -2.08 1.60
CA VAL A 78 12.51 -1.83 1.60
C VAL A 78 11.79 -3.09 2.06
N VAL A 79 11.02 -2.96 3.12
CA VAL A 79 10.20 -4.05 3.67
C VAL A 79 8.75 -3.58 3.70
N VAL A 80 7.89 -4.25 2.96
CA VAL A 80 6.45 -4.01 2.92
C VAL A 80 5.76 -5.04 3.80
N LEU A 81 4.99 -4.58 4.76
CA LEU A 81 4.27 -5.40 5.73
C LEU A 81 2.77 -5.30 5.44
N ASN A 82 2.20 -6.29 4.77
CA ASN A 82 0.80 -6.26 4.30
C ASN A 82 -0.25 -6.52 5.39
N PHE A 83 0.14 -6.94 6.59
CA PHE A 83 -0.82 -7.38 7.61
C PHE A 83 -1.87 -6.31 7.93
N VAL A 84 -1.45 -5.06 8.11
CA VAL A 84 -2.37 -3.97 8.51
C VAL A 84 -3.38 -3.67 7.41
N ASP A 85 -2.94 -3.69 6.16
CA ASP A 85 -3.81 -3.51 5.00
C ASP A 85 -4.78 -4.68 4.85
N MET A 86 -4.31 -5.92 4.93
CA MET A 86 -5.14 -7.12 4.93
C MET A 86 -6.18 -7.11 6.06
N LEU A 87 -5.81 -6.67 7.26
CA LEU A 87 -6.73 -6.54 8.39
C LEU A 87 -7.79 -5.47 8.10
N SER A 88 -7.41 -4.37 7.44
CA SER A 88 -8.33 -3.31 7.03
C SER A 88 -9.36 -3.82 6.02
N HIS A 89 -8.94 -4.57 5.01
CA HIS A 89 -9.83 -5.21 4.05
C HIS A 89 -10.74 -6.25 4.73
N ALA A 90 -10.18 -7.10 5.57
CA ALA A 90 -10.95 -8.11 6.30
C ALA A 90 -12.05 -7.51 7.20
N ARG A 91 -11.87 -6.31 7.75
CA ARG A 91 -12.92 -5.59 8.50
C ARG A 91 -14.17 -5.32 7.65
N THR A 92 -14.02 -5.10 6.36
CA THR A 92 -15.15 -4.82 5.46
C THR A 92 -15.78 -6.10 4.91
N GLU A 93 -14.99 -7.11 4.66
CA GLU A 93 -15.39 -8.32 3.95
C GLU A 93 -15.82 -9.47 4.88
N ASN A 94 -15.17 -9.62 6.03
CA ASN A 94 -15.38 -10.72 6.96
C ASN A 94 -16.16 -10.28 8.20
N LYS A 95 -17.35 -10.89 8.42
CA LYS A 95 -18.22 -10.58 9.56
C LYS A 95 -17.53 -10.77 10.91
N MET A 96 -16.78 -11.85 11.10
CA MET A 96 -16.10 -12.14 12.37
C MET A 96 -15.01 -11.09 12.66
N ILE A 97 -14.21 -10.75 11.66
CA ILE A 97 -13.18 -9.71 11.81
C ILE A 97 -13.81 -8.34 12.07
N ARG A 98 -14.94 -8.05 11.42
CA ARG A 98 -15.70 -6.82 11.67
C ARG A 98 -16.17 -6.74 13.13
N GLU A 99 -16.64 -7.81 13.70
CA GLU A 99 -17.04 -7.85 15.12
C GLU A 99 -15.85 -7.70 16.07
N LEU A 100 -14.72 -8.33 15.78
CA LEU A 100 -13.49 -8.23 16.59
C LEU A 100 -12.84 -6.85 16.50
N ALA A 101 -12.92 -6.18 15.37
CA ALA A 101 -12.30 -4.89 15.09
C ALA A 101 -13.32 -3.75 14.91
N GLN A 102 -14.42 -3.76 15.65
CA GLN A 102 -15.51 -2.77 15.53
C GLN A 102 -15.06 -1.33 15.80
N SER A 103 -14.21 -1.15 16.79
CA SER A 103 -13.70 0.17 17.17
C SER A 103 -12.27 0.37 16.70
N GLU A 104 -11.87 1.62 16.58
CA GLU A 104 -10.47 1.96 16.29
C GLU A 104 -9.50 1.48 17.39
N ALA A 105 -9.96 1.43 18.63
CA ALA A 105 -9.18 0.87 19.74
C ALA A 105 -8.95 -0.64 19.57
N ALA A 106 -9.98 -1.39 19.19
CA ALA A 106 -9.88 -2.82 18.91
C ALA A 106 -8.96 -3.10 17.71
N TYR A 107 -9.10 -2.33 16.63
CA TYR A 107 -8.25 -2.41 15.45
C TYR A 107 -6.77 -2.20 15.78
N ARG A 108 -6.46 -1.13 16.53
CA ARG A 108 -5.10 -0.87 17.02
C ARG A 108 -4.58 -1.94 17.96
N SER A 109 -5.45 -2.53 18.79
CA SER A 109 -5.06 -3.64 19.68
C SER A 109 -4.66 -4.89 18.90
N LEU A 110 -5.40 -5.25 17.85
CA LEU A 110 -5.05 -6.36 16.95
C LEU A 110 -3.73 -6.10 16.23
N THR A 111 -3.54 -4.90 15.70
CA THR A 111 -2.28 -4.50 15.04
C THR A 111 -1.11 -4.56 16.01
N ARG A 112 -1.27 -4.06 17.24
CA ARG A 112 -0.25 -4.13 18.29
C ARG A 112 0.10 -5.58 18.66
N SER A 113 -0.92 -6.42 18.85
CA SER A 113 -0.73 -7.84 19.17
C SER A 113 0.05 -8.55 18.06
N TRP A 114 -0.35 -8.33 16.80
CA TRP A 114 0.39 -8.87 15.67
C TRP A 114 1.86 -8.40 15.68
N PHE A 115 2.10 -7.11 15.82
CA PHE A 115 3.46 -6.56 15.85
C PHE A 115 4.32 -7.21 16.94
N GLN A 116 3.77 -7.38 18.13
CA GLN A 116 4.48 -7.94 19.30
C GLN A 116 4.78 -9.44 19.17
N HIS A 117 3.90 -10.20 18.48
CA HIS A 117 3.98 -11.65 18.40
C HIS A 117 4.42 -12.17 17.02
N SER A 118 4.69 -11.28 16.07
CA SER A 118 5.23 -11.63 14.75
C SER A 118 6.75 -11.42 14.71
N GLY A 119 7.38 -11.97 13.67
CA GLY A 119 8.79 -11.74 13.38
C GLY A 119 9.16 -10.27 13.13
N THR A 120 8.16 -9.38 12.99
CA THR A 120 8.38 -7.96 12.71
C THR A 120 9.10 -7.25 13.88
N LEU A 121 8.67 -7.48 15.11
CA LEU A 121 9.36 -6.91 16.27
C LEU A 121 10.80 -7.43 16.39
N GLU A 122 11.00 -8.71 16.12
CA GLU A 122 12.33 -9.32 16.15
C GLU A 122 13.22 -8.74 15.03
N LEU A 123 12.66 -8.48 13.84
CA LEU A 123 13.37 -7.75 12.80
C LEU A 123 13.91 -6.40 13.30
N PHE A 124 13.05 -5.59 13.92
CA PHE A 124 13.46 -4.30 14.47
C PHE A 124 14.57 -4.45 15.52
N LYS A 125 14.48 -5.45 16.40
CA LYS A 125 15.54 -5.74 17.38
C LYS A 125 16.86 -6.11 16.72
N ARG A 126 16.83 -6.92 15.64
CA ARG A 126 18.04 -7.36 14.95
C ARG A 126 18.72 -6.26 14.15
N ILE A 127 17.99 -5.31 13.63
CA ILE A 127 18.56 -4.15 12.92
C ILE A 127 18.94 -3.00 13.88
N ALA A 128 18.38 -2.98 15.09
CA ALA A 128 18.72 -1.99 16.09
C ALA A 128 20.23 -2.07 16.43
N GLY A 129 20.87 -0.93 16.52
CA GLY A 129 22.31 -0.86 16.82
C GLY A 129 23.25 -1.23 15.67
N LYS A 130 22.70 -1.53 14.46
CA LYS A 130 23.50 -1.83 13.27
C LYS A 130 23.82 -0.59 12.41
N GLY A 131 23.49 0.61 12.91
CA GLY A 131 23.76 1.87 12.20
C GLY A 131 22.74 2.23 11.11
N TYR A 132 21.67 1.47 10.95
CA TYR A 132 20.62 1.80 10.00
C TYR A 132 19.72 2.93 10.49
N LYS A 133 19.38 3.85 9.61
CA LYS A 133 18.26 4.75 9.80
C LYS A 133 16.99 4.03 9.38
N VAL A 134 16.05 3.86 10.30
CA VAL A 134 14.76 3.21 10.06
C VAL A 134 13.69 4.27 9.83
N ILE A 135 12.95 4.17 8.73
CA ILE A 135 11.78 4.98 8.41
C ILE A 135 10.58 4.06 8.37
N VAL A 136 9.61 4.29 9.23
CA VAL A 136 8.32 3.60 9.22
C VAL A 136 7.29 4.53 8.60
N THR A 137 6.63 4.07 7.56
CA THR A 137 5.65 4.86 6.83
C THR A 137 4.52 3.98 6.29
N THR A 138 3.54 4.59 5.67
CA THR A 138 2.43 3.93 4.96
C THR A 138 2.14 4.68 3.67
N ASP A 139 1.59 4.00 2.68
CA ASP A 139 1.15 4.59 1.41
C ASP A 139 -0.20 5.29 1.52
N HIS A 140 -1.04 4.88 2.48
CA HIS A 140 -2.31 5.52 2.82
C HIS A 140 -2.70 5.25 4.27
N GLY A 141 -3.70 5.98 4.75
CA GLY A 141 -4.33 5.77 6.05
C GLY A 141 -5.76 5.26 5.92
N THR A 142 -6.44 5.14 7.05
CA THR A 142 -7.88 4.85 7.13
C THR A 142 -8.60 6.03 7.76
N ILE A 143 -9.80 6.32 7.25
CA ILE A 143 -10.71 7.32 7.82
C ILE A 143 -12.03 6.60 8.12
N ARG A 144 -12.51 6.77 9.35
CA ARG A 144 -13.87 6.35 9.68
C ARG A 144 -14.84 7.42 9.17
N VAL A 145 -15.84 6.97 8.42
CA VAL A 145 -16.92 7.83 7.90
C VAL A 145 -18.27 7.32 8.42
N ASP A 146 -19.11 8.24 8.83
CA ASP A 146 -20.43 7.92 9.40
C ASP A 146 -21.57 8.30 8.44
N ASN A 147 -21.31 9.18 7.45
CA ASN A 147 -22.30 9.64 6.47
C ASN A 147 -21.87 9.22 5.05
N PRO A 148 -22.24 8.01 4.60
CA PRO A 148 -21.92 7.56 3.25
C PRO A 148 -22.78 8.32 2.23
N GLU A 149 -22.15 8.83 1.17
CA GLU A 149 -22.85 9.39 0.03
C GLU A 149 -23.10 8.33 -1.05
N LYS A 150 -24.30 8.31 -1.59
CA LYS A 150 -24.68 7.39 -2.66
C LYS A 150 -24.36 7.99 -4.02
N VAL A 151 -23.41 7.39 -4.73
CA VAL A 151 -23.11 7.71 -6.12
C VAL A 151 -23.72 6.64 -7.03
N ILE A 152 -24.59 7.06 -7.95
CA ILE A 152 -25.21 6.16 -8.94
C ILE A 152 -24.46 6.32 -10.25
N GLY A 153 -24.03 5.22 -10.84
CA GLY A 153 -23.36 5.17 -12.14
C GLY A 153 -23.85 4.02 -12.99
N ASP A 154 -23.29 3.85 -14.17
CA ASP A 154 -23.55 2.72 -15.03
C ASP A 154 -22.90 1.41 -14.51
N LYS A 155 -23.14 0.30 -15.21
CA LYS A 155 -22.61 -1.02 -14.84
C LYS A 155 -21.07 -1.12 -14.83
N ASN A 156 -20.39 -0.17 -15.48
CA ASN A 156 -18.92 -0.13 -15.55
C ASN A 156 -18.32 0.76 -14.46
N THR A 157 -19.15 1.37 -13.61
CA THR A 157 -18.69 2.16 -12.47
C THR A 157 -18.00 1.24 -11.47
N ASN A 158 -16.81 1.61 -11.02
CA ASN A 158 -16.06 0.80 -10.06
C ASN A 158 -16.80 0.64 -8.71
N THR A 159 -16.50 -0.42 -8.00
CA THR A 159 -17.11 -0.74 -6.70
C THR A 159 -16.40 -0.12 -5.51
N ASN A 160 -15.32 0.64 -5.72
CA ASN A 160 -14.55 1.25 -4.64
C ASN A 160 -15.44 2.11 -3.73
N LEU A 161 -15.22 2.02 -2.42
CA LEU A 161 -16.01 2.76 -1.42
C LEU A 161 -15.49 4.19 -1.19
N ARG A 162 -14.26 4.48 -1.54
CA ARG A 162 -13.60 5.76 -1.31
C ARG A 162 -13.79 6.73 -2.48
N TYR A 163 -13.86 6.22 -3.69
CA TYR A 163 -14.05 7.00 -4.92
C TYR A 163 -14.84 6.20 -5.95
N LYS A 164 -15.42 6.90 -6.90
CA LYS A 164 -16.10 6.29 -8.04
C LYS A 164 -15.49 6.79 -9.34
N VAL A 165 -15.19 5.86 -10.23
CA VAL A 165 -14.79 6.12 -11.62
C VAL A 165 -15.85 5.53 -12.53
N GLY A 166 -16.34 6.31 -13.46
CA GLY A 166 -17.40 5.87 -14.38
C GLY A 166 -17.94 7.03 -15.20
N LYS A 167 -18.80 6.70 -16.17
CA LYS A 167 -19.53 7.67 -16.97
C LYS A 167 -20.89 7.94 -16.35
N ASN A 168 -21.41 9.16 -16.56
CA ASN A 168 -22.76 9.55 -16.14
C ASN A 168 -23.01 9.32 -14.63
N LEU A 169 -22.02 9.65 -13.80
CA LEU A 169 -22.16 9.56 -12.35
C LEU A 169 -23.20 10.59 -11.86
N ASN A 170 -24.15 10.14 -11.05
CA ASN A 170 -25.16 10.96 -10.42
C ASN A 170 -24.95 10.97 -8.91
N TYR A 171 -24.75 12.15 -8.34
CA TYR A 171 -24.45 12.41 -6.94
C TYR A 171 -24.86 13.82 -6.53
N ASN A 172 -24.89 14.10 -5.24
CA ASN A 172 -25.09 15.45 -4.75
C ASN A 172 -23.76 16.24 -4.84
N PRO A 173 -23.65 17.31 -5.66
CA PRO A 173 -22.39 18.05 -5.84
C PRO A 173 -21.84 18.71 -4.58
N LYS A 174 -22.66 18.87 -3.53
CA LYS A 174 -22.22 19.46 -2.25
C LYS A 174 -21.43 18.48 -1.39
N ASP A 175 -21.62 17.18 -1.60
CA ASP A 175 -21.09 16.12 -0.76
C ASP A 175 -19.96 15.32 -1.44
N VAL A 176 -19.65 15.67 -2.71
CA VAL A 176 -18.66 14.95 -3.52
C VAL A 176 -17.64 15.91 -4.12
N PHE A 177 -16.38 15.55 -4.05
CA PHE A 177 -15.32 16.23 -4.80
C PHE A 177 -15.21 15.60 -6.19
N ASP A 178 -15.57 16.38 -7.23
CA ASP A 178 -15.61 15.93 -8.62
C ASP A 178 -14.33 16.30 -9.37
N ILE A 179 -13.70 15.30 -9.98
CA ILE A 179 -12.54 15.45 -10.87
C ILE A 179 -12.97 15.10 -12.30
N ARG A 180 -13.42 16.12 -13.06
CA ARG A 180 -13.89 15.91 -14.43
C ARG A 180 -12.81 15.57 -15.44
N PHE A 181 -11.58 15.94 -15.16
CA PHE A 181 -10.41 15.74 -16.02
C PHE A 181 -9.28 15.09 -15.23
N PRO A 182 -9.32 13.77 -15.02
CA PRO A 182 -8.29 13.04 -14.25
C PRO A 182 -6.88 13.29 -14.77
N ASP A 183 -6.69 13.30 -16.08
CA ASP A 183 -5.39 13.56 -16.73
C ASP A 183 -4.74 14.88 -16.30
N LYS A 184 -5.56 15.93 -16.09
CA LYS A 184 -5.07 17.21 -15.59
C LYS A 184 -4.68 17.20 -14.12
N ALA A 185 -5.21 16.25 -13.38
CA ALA A 185 -4.86 16.00 -11.98
C ALA A 185 -3.67 15.02 -11.84
N GLY A 186 -3.18 14.46 -12.94
CA GLY A 186 -2.10 13.47 -12.94
C GLY A 186 -2.55 12.07 -12.50
N LEU A 187 -3.86 11.78 -12.66
CA LEU A 187 -4.52 10.53 -12.25
C LEU A 187 -4.86 9.68 -13.48
#